data_40b1c9fbbd41a45a62bb873bdcbbf556
#
_entry.id   40b1c9fbbd41a45a62bb873bdcbbf556
#
_cell.length_a   1.000
_cell.length_b   1.000
_cell.length_c   1.000
_cell.angle_alpha   90.00
_cell.angle_beta   90.00
_cell.angle_gamma   90.00
#
_symmetry.space_group_name_H-M   'P 1'
#
loop_
_entity.id
_entity.type
_entity.pdbx_description
1 polymer ?
#
loop_
_entity_poly.entity_id
_entity_poly.type
_entity_poly.pdbx_seq_one_letter_code
_entity_poly.pdbx_strand_id
1 'polypeptide(L)' 'MPMKIITRDFGEQEIEEDKIITFPEGIIGFENVKRYALLSPLGDGVFPMWLQAVDSKEPCFVVYDPM' A
#
# COMPACT_ATOMS: atom_id res chain seq x y z
N MET A 1 -6.15 -13.02 8.06
CA MET A 1 -7.18 -13.22 7.03
C MET A 1 -6.98 -12.16 5.95
N PRO A 2 -7.08 -12.52 4.69
CA PRO A 2 -6.92 -11.52 3.63
C PRO A 2 -8.08 -10.55 3.60
N MET A 3 -7.80 -9.34 3.15
CA MET A 3 -8.82 -8.33 2.96
C MET A 3 -8.70 -7.77 1.55
N LYS A 4 -9.82 -7.29 1.03
CA LYS A 4 -9.84 -6.70 -0.30
C LYS A 4 -9.76 -5.19 -0.20
N ILE A 5 -8.93 -4.60 -1.04
CA ILE A 5 -8.81 -3.15 -1.13
C ILE A 5 -8.96 -2.74 -2.59
N ILE A 6 -9.40 -1.52 -2.79
CA ILE A 6 -9.50 -0.94 -4.12
C ILE A 6 -8.28 -0.06 -4.32
N THR A 7 -7.47 -0.40 -5.31
CA THR A 7 -6.25 0.34 -5.60
C THR A 7 -6.48 1.31 -6.75
N ARG A 8 -5.63 2.32 -6.82
CA ARG A 8 -5.71 3.32 -7.88
C ARG A 8 -5.34 2.75 -9.24
N ASP A 9 -4.26 1.95 -9.29
CA ASP A 9 -3.69 1.50 -10.55
C ASP A 9 -3.90 0.02 -10.86
N PHE A 10 -4.29 -0.76 -9.86
CA PHE A 10 -4.37 -2.22 -9.99
C PHE A 10 -5.77 -2.79 -9.75
N GLY A 11 -6.77 -1.93 -9.59
CA GLY A 11 -8.12 -2.37 -9.31
C GLY A 11 -8.26 -3.02 -7.93
N GLU A 12 -9.17 -3.96 -7.81
CA GLU A 12 -9.38 -4.67 -6.56
C GLU A 12 -8.26 -5.67 -6.33
N GLN A 13 -7.65 -5.60 -5.15
CA GLN A 13 -6.55 -6.51 -4.77
C GLN A 13 -6.87 -7.15 -3.43
N GLU A 14 -6.47 -8.41 -3.28
CA GLU A 14 -6.59 -9.11 -2.02
C GLU A 14 -5.24 -9.05 -1.30
N ILE A 15 -5.26 -8.52 -0.08
CA ILE A 15 -4.04 -8.25 0.68
C ILE A 15 -4.10 -8.98 2.01
N GLU A 16 -3.01 -9.64 2.39
CA GLU A 16 -2.90 -10.22 3.72
C GLU A 16 -2.75 -9.11 4.76
N GLU A 17 -3.34 -9.32 5.94
CA GLU A 17 -3.29 -8.30 6.99
C GLU A 17 -1.88 -7.96 7.43
N ASP A 18 -0.96 -8.91 7.37
CA ASP A 18 0.43 -8.68 7.76
C ASP A 18 1.19 -7.82 6.75
N LYS A 19 0.60 -7.57 5.59
CA LYS A 19 1.17 -6.65 4.60
C LYS A 19 0.71 -5.21 4.79
N ILE A 20 -0.15 -4.97 5.77
CA ILE A 20 -0.64 -3.63 6.04
C ILE A 20 0.29 -2.93 7.02
N ILE A 21 0.72 -1.74 6.65
CA ILE A 21 1.61 -0.92 7.46
C ILE A 21 0.80 0.24 8.02
N THR A 22 0.93 0.49 9.32
CA THR A 22 0.22 1.58 9.97
C THR A 22 1.20 2.70 10.29
N PHE A 23 0.85 3.91 9.88
CA PHE A 23 1.58 5.12 10.22
C PHE A 23 0.73 5.88 11.24
N PRO A 24 1.05 5.84 12.53
CA PRO A 24 0.19 6.42 13.57
C PRO A 24 -0.12 7.90 13.36
N GLU A 25 0.80 8.63 12.75
CA GLU A 25 0.62 10.05 12.47
C GLU A 25 0.34 10.34 11.00
N GLY A 26 0.22 9.28 10.20
CA GLY A 26 0.04 9.42 8.77
C GLY A 26 1.34 9.80 8.07
N ILE A 27 1.22 10.13 6.80
CA ILE A 27 2.34 10.60 5.99
C ILE A 27 2.13 12.09 5.76
N ILE A 28 3.20 12.85 5.74
CA ILE A 28 3.13 14.30 5.52
C ILE A 28 2.29 14.59 4.27
N GLY A 29 1.26 15.42 4.44
CA GLY A 29 0.31 15.71 3.37
C GLY A 29 -0.88 14.77 3.33
N PHE A 30 -0.81 13.63 4.03
CA PHE A 30 -1.87 12.63 4.03
C PHE A 30 -2.09 12.08 5.44
N GLU A 31 -2.16 12.96 6.42
CA GLU A 31 -2.24 12.59 7.83
C GLU A 31 -3.53 11.87 8.19
N ASN A 32 -4.56 12.00 7.36
CA ASN A 32 -5.85 11.33 7.58
C ASN A 32 -5.83 9.88 7.11
N VAL A 33 -4.84 9.49 6.34
CA VAL A 33 -4.70 8.13 5.84
C VAL A 33 -3.56 7.47 6.57
N LYS A 34 -3.88 6.49 7.42
CA LYS A 34 -2.89 5.90 8.32
C LYS A 34 -2.53 4.46 8.00
N ARG A 35 -3.36 3.77 7.22
CA ARG A 35 -3.10 2.37 6.88
C ARG A 35 -2.80 2.25 5.39
N TYR A 36 -1.73 1.55 5.09
CA TYR A 36 -1.27 1.34 3.72
C TYR A 36 -0.95 -0.14 3.53
N ALA A 37 -1.17 -0.63 2.32
CA ALA A 37 -0.81 -1.99 1.95
C ALA A 37 0.38 -1.93 0.99
N LEU A 38 1.36 -2.79 1.21
CA LEU A 38 2.51 -2.89 0.33
C LEU A 38 2.18 -3.88 -0.79
N LEU A 39 2.12 -3.38 -2.01
CA LEU A 39 1.80 -4.20 -3.18
C LEU A 39 3.07 -4.57 -3.92
N SER A 40 3.21 -5.85 -4.24
CA SER A 40 4.39 -6.37 -4.93
C SER A 40 3.94 -7.12 -6.19
N PRO A 41 3.45 -6.41 -7.21
CA PRO A 41 2.92 -7.07 -8.41
C PRO A 41 3.97 -7.83 -9.20
N LEU A 42 5.24 -7.50 -9.00
CA LEU A 42 6.34 -8.19 -9.68
C LEU A 42 6.91 -9.35 -8.86
N GLY A 43 6.41 -9.54 -7.63
CA GLY A 43 6.86 -10.59 -6.74
C GLY A 43 7.37 -10.05 -5.42
N ASP A 44 7.36 -10.88 -4.37
CA ASP A 44 7.85 -10.47 -3.06
C ASP A 44 9.34 -10.12 -3.12
N GLY A 45 9.65 -8.93 -2.62
CA GLY A 45 11.02 -8.46 -2.62
C GLY A 45 11.50 -7.90 -3.95
N VAL A 46 10.64 -7.87 -4.97
CA VAL A 46 10.99 -7.35 -6.30
C VAL A 46 10.49 -5.92 -6.42
N PHE A 47 11.40 -5.00 -6.68
CA PHE A 47 11.06 -3.58 -6.86
C PHE A 47 10.82 -3.25 -8.33
N PRO A 48 10.07 -2.21 -8.63
CA PRO A 48 9.39 -1.35 -7.66
C PRO A 48 8.16 -2.01 -7.01
N MET A 49 7.83 -1.52 -5.83
CA MET A 49 6.62 -1.92 -5.13
C MET A 49 5.73 -0.70 -4.98
N TRP A 50 4.49 -0.91 -4.56
CA TRP A 50 3.55 0.20 -4.39
C TRP A 50 2.99 0.19 -2.98
N LEU A 51 2.91 1.37 -2.39
CA LEU A 51 2.32 1.57 -1.07
C LEU A 51 0.96 2.23 -1.30
N GLN A 52 -0.09 1.43 -1.16
CA GLN A 52 -1.45 1.86 -1.47
C GLN A 52 -2.26 2.09 -0.20
N ALA A 53 -2.96 3.21 -0.13
CA ALA A 53 -3.87 3.46 0.98
C ALA A 53 -4.96 2.39 1.04
N VAL A 54 -5.22 1.88 2.23
CA VAL A 54 -6.20 0.80 2.43
C VAL A 54 -7.62 1.34 2.41
N ASP A 55 -7.81 2.51 2.98
CA ASP A 55 -9.16 3.07 3.20
C ASP A 55 -9.65 3.97 2.06
N SER A 56 -8.79 4.21 1.05
CA SER A 56 -9.19 5.01 -0.11
C SER A 56 -8.30 4.63 -1.30
N LYS A 57 -8.66 5.13 -2.48
CA LYS A 57 -7.86 4.85 -3.67
C LYS A 57 -6.55 5.62 -3.69
N GLU A 58 -6.49 6.70 -2.98
CA GLU A 58 -5.29 7.55 -2.90
C GLU A 58 -4.96 7.82 -1.45
N PRO A 59 -3.70 8.06 -1.12
CA PRO A 59 -2.55 8.09 -2.03
C PRO A 59 -1.99 6.71 -2.34
N CYS A 60 -1.22 6.66 -3.43
CA CYS A 60 -0.50 5.46 -3.82
C CYS A 60 0.92 5.88 -4.17
N PHE A 61 1.89 5.33 -3.46
CA PHE A 61 3.29 5.70 -3.64
C PHE A 61 4.07 4.56 -4.26
N VAL A 62 5.00 4.90 -5.14
CA VAL A 62 5.92 3.92 -5.72
C VAL A 62 7.15 3.84 -4.82
N VAL A 63 7.54 2.62 -4.46
CA VAL A 63 8.70 2.38 -3.61
C VAL A 63 9.77 1.71 -4.46
N TYR A 64 10.92 2.35 -4.58
CA TYR A 64 12.03 1.82 -5.34
C TYR A 64 13.04 1.12 -4.44
N ASP A 65 13.89 0.29 -5.07
CA ASP A 65 14.97 -0.37 -4.37
C ASP A 65 15.87 0.70 -3.73
N PRO A 66 16.13 0.61 -2.42
CA PRO A 66 16.98 1.60 -1.74
C PRO A 66 18.45 1.48 -2.07
N MET A 67 18.86 0.42 -2.74
CA MET A 67 20.25 0.18 -3.12
C MET A 67 20.68 1.04 -4.31
#